data_e9e4e8d9849b4a0606991d4a698b2ef9
#
_entry.id   e9e4e8d9849b4a0606991d4a698b2ef9
#
_cell.length_a   1.000
_cell.length_b   1.000
_cell.length_c   1.000
_cell.angle_alpha   90.00
_cell.angle_beta   90.00
_cell.angle_gamma   90.00
#
_symmetry.space_group_name_H-M   'P 1'
#
loop_
_entity.id
_entity.type
_entity.pdbx_description
1 polymer ?
#
loop_
_entity_poly.entity_id
_entity_poly.type
_entity_poly.pdbx_seq_one_letter_code
_entity_poly.pdbx_strand_id
1 'polypeptide(L)'
;AELAKSQKRMARRRRGKGQAPSKGYQRARRQAAKVHAKAARQNRHDGRMWAKRVVDEHQLLAVEDFKPKFLAKSTMARKAADAAVATMKRELVERGRRAGRKVVLVRPAYTTMTCSGCFARAKQALGLDERIFLCDTCGYTAGRDRNAARVILAVAERGHTSAEDVRHLQPPSGDVVDAV
;
A
#
# COMPACT_ATOMS: atom_id res chain seq x y z
N ALA A 1 13.46 19.34 -3.76
CA ALA A 1 14.33 20.51 -3.58
C ALA A 1 13.67 21.66 -2.79
N GLU A 2 12.45 22.12 -3.13
CA GLU A 2 11.81 23.30 -2.52
C GLU A 2 11.43 23.10 -1.04
N LEU A 3 10.87 21.94 -0.69
CA LEU A 3 10.51 21.61 0.68
C LEU A 3 11.73 21.59 1.59
N ALA A 4 12.81 20.91 1.19
CA ALA A 4 14.05 20.85 1.95
C ALA A 4 14.64 22.27 2.19
N LYS A 5 14.58 23.14 1.17
CA LYS A 5 14.99 24.55 1.28
C LYS A 5 14.16 25.31 2.33
N SER A 6 12.84 25.10 2.34
CA SER A 6 11.94 25.72 3.31
C SER A 6 12.17 25.18 4.72
N GLN A 7 12.36 23.87 4.87
CA GLN A 7 12.69 23.24 6.15
C GLN A 7 14.03 23.74 6.73
N LYS A 8 15.07 23.83 5.89
CA LYS A 8 16.38 24.40 6.29
C LYS A 8 16.25 25.85 6.77
N ARG A 9 15.41 26.66 6.08
CA ARG A 9 15.12 28.05 6.50
C ARG A 9 14.36 28.09 7.83
N MET A 10 13.42 27.17 8.07
CA MET A 10 12.71 27.05 9.34
C MET A 10 13.68 26.67 10.47
N ALA A 11 14.52 25.67 10.27
CA ALA A 11 15.49 25.23 11.28
C ALA A 11 16.41 26.38 11.72
N ARG A 12 16.99 27.14 10.76
CA ARG A 12 17.85 28.28 11.06
C ARG A 12 17.17 29.45 11.80
N ARG A 13 15.84 29.54 11.75
CA ARG A 13 15.05 30.64 12.34
C ARG A 13 14.24 30.20 13.54
N ARG A 14 14.41 28.96 13.97
CA ARG A 14 13.74 28.42 15.15
C ARG A 14 14.30 29.11 16.39
N ARG A 15 13.42 29.65 17.22
CA ARG A 15 13.76 30.27 18.51
C ARG A 15 13.66 29.24 19.63
N GLY A 16 14.16 29.57 20.81
CA GLY A 16 14.06 28.74 22.01
C GLY A 16 12.62 28.45 22.42
N LYS A 17 12.47 27.45 23.29
CA LYS A 17 11.17 27.06 23.86
C LYS A 17 10.55 28.28 24.61
N GLY A 18 9.27 28.56 24.35
CA GLY A 18 8.55 29.69 24.97
C GLY A 18 8.65 31.03 24.22
N GLN A 19 9.53 31.16 23.24
CA GLN A 19 9.63 32.40 22.44
C GLN A 19 8.69 32.39 21.22
N ALA A 20 8.05 33.54 20.96
CA ALA A 20 7.19 33.70 19.80
C ALA A 20 7.97 33.50 18.48
N PRO A 21 7.41 32.83 17.48
CA PRO A 21 8.08 32.56 16.22
C PRO A 21 8.33 33.86 15.42
N SER A 22 9.54 34.02 14.88
CA SER A 22 9.89 35.19 14.08
C SER A 22 9.06 35.27 12.78
N LYS A 23 8.84 36.47 12.24
CA LYS A 23 8.17 36.67 10.95
C LYS A 23 8.82 35.85 9.82
N GLY A 24 10.17 35.73 9.82
CA GLY A 24 10.90 34.92 8.86
C GLY A 24 10.66 33.38 9.02
N TYR A 25 10.50 32.89 10.26
CA TYR A 25 10.09 31.50 10.51
C TYR A 25 8.68 31.25 10.01
N GLN A 26 7.73 32.12 10.33
CA GLN A 26 6.33 32.02 9.90
C GLN A 26 6.20 32.01 8.37
N ARG A 27 6.99 32.84 7.67
CA ARG A 27 7.03 32.86 6.19
C ARG A 27 7.54 31.54 5.63
N ALA A 28 8.64 30.99 6.17
CA ALA A 28 9.18 29.71 5.75
C ALA A 28 8.22 28.53 6.04
N ARG A 29 7.53 28.57 7.19
CA ARG A 29 6.48 27.61 7.55
C ARG A 29 5.30 27.63 6.57
N ARG A 30 4.81 28.83 6.21
CA ARG A 30 3.75 28.99 5.20
C ARG A 30 4.17 28.45 3.84
N GLN A 31 5.43 28.68 3.42
CA GLN A 31 5.94 28.13 2.17
C GLN A 31 6.02 26.59 2.20
N ALA A 32 6.53 25.99 3.28
CA ALA A 32 6.52 24.54 3.46
C ALA A 32 5.09 23.97 3.42
N ALA A 33 4.13 24.61 4.09
CA ALA A 33 2.73 24.20 4.08
C ALA A 33 2.12 24.24 2.66
N LYS A 34 2.44 25.26 1.84
CA LYS A 34 1.99 25.33 0.44
C LYS A 34 2.52 24.16 -0.39
N VAL A 35 3.81 23.81 -0.22
CA VAL A 35 4.43 22.66 -0.92
C VAL A 35 3.75 21.35 -0.52
N HIS A 36 3.53 21.13 0.78
CA HIS A 36 2.80 19.94 1.26
C HIS A 36 1.37 19.89 0.72
N ALA A 37 0.65 21.01 0.74
CA ALA A 37 -0.73 21.07 0.22
C ALA A 37 -0.79 20.78 -1.29
N LYS A 38 0.20 21.26 -2.07
CA LYS A 38 0.31 20.93 -3.50
C LYS A 38 0.53 19.45 -3.71
N ALA A 39 1.50 18.85 -3.00
CA ALA A 39 1.76 17.40 -3.09
C ALA A 39 0.55 16.56 -2.68
N ALA A 40 -0.16 16.93 -1.60
CA ALA A 40 -1.36 16.23 -1.17
C ALA A 40 -2.50 16.29 -2.19
N ARG A 41 -2.67 17.43 -2.89
CA ARG A 41 -3.66 17.55 -3.98
C ARG A 41 -3.29 16.68 -5.17
N GLN A 42 -2.00 16.67 -5.56
CA GLN A 42 -1.50 15.85 -6.66
C GLN A 42 -1.71 14.36 -6.34
N ASN A 43 -1.26 13.90 -5.18
CA ASN A 43 -1.44 12.51 -4.75
C ASN A 43 -2.91 12.08 -4.74
N ARG A 44 -3.82 12.97 -4.32
CA ARG A 44 -5.26 12.69 -4.36
C ARG A 44 -5.78 12.59 -5.79
N HIS A 45 -5.34 13.47 -6.68
CA HIS A 45 -5.71 13.42 -8.10
C HIS A 45 -5.22 12.13 -8.74
N ASP A 46 -3.94 11.80 -8.58
CA ASP A 46 -3.32 10.60 -9.14
C ASP A 46 -3.98 9.33 -8.61
N GLY A 47 -4.27 9.29 -7.29
CA GLY A 47 -5.01 8.19 -6.67
C GLY A 47 -6.42 7.99 -7.26
N ARG A 48 -7.12 9.09 -7.56
CA ARG A 48 -8.45 9.05 -8.20
C ARG A 48 -8.38 8.56 -9.64
N MET A 49 -7.40 9.01 -10.40
CA MET A 49 -7.21 8.60 -11.79
C MET A 49 -6.81 7.14 -11.88
N TRP A 50 -5.91 6.69 -10.99
CA TRP A 50 -5.54 5.28 -10.88
C TRP A 50 -6.75 4.42 -10.49
N ALA A 51 -7.46 4.79 -9.42
CA ALA A 51 -8.64 4.04 -8.96
C ALA A 51 -9.73 3.95 -10.04
N LYS A 52 -9.90 5.03 -10.83
CA LYS A 52 -10.85 5.02 -11.96
C LYS A 52 -10.47 3.93 -12.97
N ARG A 53 -9.22 3.91 -13.43
CA ARG A 53 -8.75 2.90 -14.41
C ARG A 53 -8.96 1.48 -13.90
N VAL A 54 -8.50 1.20 -12.68
CA VAL A 54 -8.65 -0.14 -12.08
C VAL A 54 -10.11 -0.57 -11.97
N VAL A 55 -11.00 0.31 -11.55
CA VAL A 55 -12.44 0.01 -11.43
C VAL A 55 -13.12 -0.17 -12.78
N ASP A 56 -12.71 0.59 -13.80
CA ASP A 56 -13.25 0.45 -15.15
C ASP A 56 -12.83 -0.89 -15.80
N GLU A 57 -11.63 -1.39 -15.49
CA GLU A 57 -11.06 -2.59 -16.10
C GLU A 57 -11.44 -3.90 -15.38
N HIS A 58 -11.81 -3.84 -14.07
CA HIS A 58 -11.98 -5.04 -13.27
C HIS A 58 -13.32 -5.11 -12.54
N GLN A 59 -13.94 -6.32 -12.50
CA GLN A 59 -15.19 -6.59 -11.79
C GLN A 59 -14.96 -6.97 -10.32
N LEU A 60 -13.85 -7.61 -10.01
CA LEU A 60 -13.43 -8.00 -8.68
C LEU A 60 -12.19 -7.19 -8.26
N LEU A 61 -12.26 -6.57 -7.10
CA LEU A 61 -11.16 -5.81 -6.50
C LEU A 61 -10.80 -6.46 -5.16
N ALA A 62 -9.68 -7.16 -5.13
CA ALA A 62 -9.12 -7.72 -3.90
C ALA A 62 -8.10 -6.73 -3.31
N VAL A 63 -8.36 -6.24 -2.11
CA VAL A 63 -7.56 -5.19 -1.48
C VAL A 63 -7.10 -5.64 -0.10
N GLU A 64 -5.81 -5.51 0.18
CA GLU A 64 -5.29 -5.82 1.50
C GLU A 64 -5.87 -4.89 2.58
N ASP A 65 -6.42 -5.47 3.66
CA ASP A 65 -7.00 -4.70 4.77
C ASP A 65 -5.94 -4.30 5.82
N PHE A 66 -4.86 -3.68 5.36
CA PHE A 66 -3.89 -3.10 6.28
C PHE A 66 -4.39 -1.78 6.89
N LYS A 67 -3.97 -1.51 8.11
CA LYS A 67 -4.29 -0.24 8.80
C LYS A 67 -3.16 0.77 8.56
N PRO A 68 -3.36 1.84 7.77
CA PRO A 68 -2.30 2.81 7.45
C PRO A 68 -1.67 3.49 8.67
N LYS A 69 -2.42 3.57 9.79
CA LYS A 69 -1.92 4.11 11.06
C LYS A 69 -0.71 3.34 11.63
N PHE A 70 -0.59 2.06 11.31
CA PHE A 70 0.57 1.25 11.68
C PHE A 70 1.85 1.79 11.02
N LEU A 71 1.78 2.15 9.74
CA LEU A 71 2.91 2.70 8.99
C LEU A 71 3.37 4.07 9.53
N ALA A 72 2.47 4.87 10.07
CA ALA A 72 2.77 6.19 10.62
C ALA A 72 3.70 6.15 11.85
N LYS A 73 3.77 5.03 12.55
CA LYS A 73 4.65 4.81 13.71
C LYS A 73 5.96 4.09 13.36
N SER A 74 6.14 3.72 12.12
CA SER A 74 7.32 2.97 11.64
C SER A 74 8.34 3.89 10.98
N THR A 75 9.55 3.37 10.74
CA THR A 75 10.59 4.02 9.93
C THR A 75 10.13 4.25 8.48
N MET A 76 9.06 3.56 8.05
CA MET A 76 8.43 3.70 6.74
C MET A 76 7.41 4.84 6.66
N ALA A 77 7.13 5.55 7.76
CA ALA A 77 6.08 6.58 7.82
C ALA A 77 6.19 7.63 6.71
N ARG A 78 7.41 8.11 6.43
CA ARG A 78 7.66 9.09 5.35
C ARG A 78 7.35 8.49 3.98
N LYS A 79 7.85 7.29 3.68
CA LYS A 79 7.64 6.61 2.40
C LYS A 79 6.17 6.28 2.18
N ALA A 80 5.45 5.86 3.22
CA ALA A 80 4.02 5.58 3.15
C ALA A 80 3.19 6.85 2.91
N ALA A 81 3.58 7.97 3.54
CA ALA A 81 2.94 9.27 3.33
C ALA A 81 3.21 9.79 1.90
N ASP A 82 4.44 9.66 1.41
CA ASP A 82 4.83 10.09 0.06
C ASP A 82 4.11 9.27 -1.01
N ALA A 83 3.95 7.96 -0.80
CA ALA A 83 3.21 7.07 -1.68
C ALA A 83 1.68 7.24 -1.62
N ALA A 84 1.16 8.02 -0.68
CA ALA A 84 -0.29 8.27 -0.48
C ALA A 84 -1.13 6.98 -0.37
N VAL A 85 -0.54 5.88 0.09
CA VAL A 85 -1.13 4.52 0.10
C VAL A 85 -2.52 4.49 0.72
N ALA A 86 -2.71 5.20 1.85
CA ALA A 86 -4.01 5.28 2.51
C ALA A 86 -5.09 5.96 1.64
N THR A 87 -4.71 7.00 0.91
CA THR A 87 -5.61 7.71 0.00
C THR A 87 -5.98 6.84 -1.19
N MET A 88 -5.00 6.18 -1.80
CA MET A 88 -5.22 5.28 -2.94
C MET A 88 -6.13 4.11 -2.56
N LYS A 89 -5.88 3.44 -1.42
CA LYS A 89 -6.75 2.37 -0.89
C LYS A 89 -8.20 2.86 -0.74
N ARG A 90 -8.39 4.01 -0.09
CA ARG A 90 -9.73 4.57 0.13
C ARG A 90 -10.43 4.89 -1.19
N GLU A 91 -9.77 5.59 -2.10
CA GLU A 91 -10.35 5.95 -3.41
C GLU A 91 -10.73 4.69 -4.21
N LEU A 92 -9.90 3.64 -4.19
CA LEU A 92 -10.19 2.37 -4.85
C LEU A 92 -11.45 1.69 -4.28
N VAL A 93 -11.49 1.54 -2.95
CA VAL A 93 -12.62 0.87 -2.26
C VAL A 93 -13.92 1.64 -2.45
N GLU A 94 -13.91 2.97 -2.24
CA GLU A 94 -15.10 3.78 -2.37
C GLU A 94 -15.62 3.82 -3.82
N ARG A 95 -14.72 3.98 -4.78
CA ARG A 95 -15.08 4.00 -6.19
C ARG A 95 -15.59 2.65 -6.67
N GLY A 96 -14.91 1.56 -6.30
CA GLY A 96 -15.31 0.21 -6.64
C GLY A 96 -16.72 -0.11 -6.16
N ARG A 97 -17.03 0.21 -4.91
CA ARG A 97 -18.36 0.01 -4.33
C ARG A 97 -19.44 0.84 -5.05
N ARG A 98 -19.16 2.12 -5.34
CA ARG A 98 -20.10 2.99 -6.09
C ARG A 98 -20.37 2.49 -7.51
N ALA A 99 -19.38 1.88 -8.14
CA ALA A 99 -19.49 1.31 -9.47
C ALA A 99 -20.09 -0.12 -9.46
N GLY A 100 -20.57 -0.62 -8.32
CA GLY A 100 -21.14 -1.97 -8.21
C GLY A 100 -20.13 -3.09 -8.36
N ARG A 101 -18.83 -2.83 -8.18
CA ARG A 101 -17.79 -3.87 -8.27
C ARG A 101 -17.75 -4.70 -6.99
N LYS A 102 -17.40 -5.98 -7.10
CA LYS A 102 -17.13 -6.83 -5.93
C LYS A 102 -15.82 -6.37 -5.29
N VAL A 103 -15.88 -5.73 -4.12
CA VAL A 103 -14.70 -5.28 -3.38
C VAL A 103 -14.53 -6.14 -2.14
N VAL A 104 -13.45 -6.91 -2.09
CA VAL A 104 -13.11 -7.81 -0.98
C VAL A 104 -11.89 -7.25 -0.24
N LEU A 105 -12.03 -7.06 1.06
CA LEU A 105 -10.92 -6.68 1.94
C LEU A 105 -10.32 -7.94 2.55
N VAL A 106 -9.07 -8.23 2.24
CA VAL A 106 -8.35 -9.42 2.68
C VAL A 106 -7.39 -9.06 3.81
N ARG A 107 -7.41 -9.82 4.89
CA ARG A 107 -6.49 -9.64 6.02
C ARG A 107 -5.04 -9.82 5.60
N PRO A 108 -4.12 -8.92 6.01
CA PRO A 108 -2.71 -8.98 5.60
C PRO A 108 -1.92 -10.16 6.19
N ALA A 109 -2.47 -10.81 7.23
CA ALA A 109 -1.79 -11.90 7.89
C ALA A 109 -1.46 -13.03 6.90
N TYR A 110 -0.18 -13.40 6.85
CA TYR A 110 0.37 -14.51 6.07
C TYR A 110 0.30 -14.39 4.54
N THR A 111 -0.20 -13.33 3.98
CA THR A 111 -0.27 -13.14 2.50
C THR A 111 1.11 -13.22 1.84
N THR A 112 2.15 -12.69 2.49
CA THR A 112 3.54 -12.74 2.00
C THR A 112 4.25 -14.07 2.28
N MET A 113 3.70 -14.91 3.17
CA MET A 113 4.25 -16.22 3.53
C MET A 113 3.57 -17.37 2.78
N THR A 114 2.42 -17.14 2.19
CA THR A 114 1.64 -18.17 1.47
C THR A 114 2.06 -18.18 0.00
N CYS A 115 2.25 -19.37 -0.55
CA CYS A 115 2.52 -19.54 -1.97
C CYS A 115 1.25 -19.34 -2.80
N SER A 116 1.31 -18.54 -3.84
CA SER A 116 0.14 -18.37 -4.73
C SER A 116 -0.07 -19.54 -5.69
N GLY A 117 0.92 -20.42 -5.85
CA GLY A 117 0.82 -21.61 -6.70
C GLY A 117 0.19 -22.82 -6.01
N CYS A 118 0.56 -23.12 -4.74
CA CYS A 118 0.09 -24.30 -4.04
C CYS A 118 -0.56 -24.04 -2.67
N PHE A 119 -0.64 -22.77 -2.24
CA PHE A 119 -1.14 -22.30 -0.95
C PHE A 119 -0.40 -22.85 0.29
N ALA A 120 0.72 -23.54 0.09
CA ALA A 120 1.59 -23.90 1.21
C ALA A 120 2.13 -22.64 1.88
N ARG A 121 2.21 -22.67 3.22
CA ARG A 121 2.77 -21.57 4.00
C ARG A 121 4.25 -21.83 4.30
N ALA A 122 5.10 -20.85 4.04
CA ALA A 122 6.49 -20.86 4.48
C ALA A 122 6.58 -20.92 6.02
N LYS A 123 7.55 -21.67 6.52
CA LYS A 123 7.78 -21.83 7.97
C LYS A 123 8.23 -20.54 8.64
N GLN A 124 8.97 -19.73 7.90
CA GLN A 124 9.51 -18.44 8.37
C GLN A 124 9.04 -17.29 7.49
N ALA A 125 8.88 -16.11 8.09
CA ALA A 125 8.58 -14.90 7.34
C ALA A 125 9.83 -14.43 6.60
N LEU A 126 9.65 -13.96 5.36
CA LEU A 126 10.70 -13.31 4.58
C LEU A 126 11.15 -12.02 5.26
N GLY A 127 12.45 -11.76 5.28
CA GLY A 127 13.01 -10.48 5.72
C GLY A 127 12.49 -9.30 4.88
N LEU A 128 12.59 -8.08 5.40
CA LEU A 128 12.13 -6.89 4.68
C LEU A 128 12.96 -6.56 3.43
N ASP A 129 14.18 -7.02 3.38
CA ASP A 129 15.15 -6.91 2.28
C ASP A 129 14.95 -8.00 1.21
N GLU A 130 14.36 -9.14 1.57
CA GLU A 130 14.06 -10.22 0.65
C GLU A 130 12.92 -9.85 -0.28
N ARG A 131 13.21 -9.77 -1.58
CA ARG A 131 12.26 -9.38 -2.61
C ARG A 131 11.72 -10.53 -3.43
N ILE A 132 12.33 -11.70 -3.34
CA ILE A 132 11.95 -12.91 -4.05
C ILE A 132 11.31 -13.89 -3.08
N PHE A 133 10.15 -14.40 -3.44
CA PHE A 133 9.49 -15.51 -2.79
C PHE A 133 9.87 -16.80 -3.49
N LEU A 134 10.30 -17.81 -2.74
CA LEU A 134 10.55 -19.17 -3.20
C LEU A 134 9.73 -20.13 -2.34
N CYS A 135 8.98 -20.99 -2.95
CA CYS A 135 8.18 -22.00 -2.25
C CYS A 135 8.96 -23.31 -2.08
N ASP A 136 9.22 -23.71 -0.85
CA ASP A 136 9.91 -24.97 -0.52
C ASP A 136 9.08 -26.22 -0.90
N THR A 137 7.74 -26.06 -1.04
CA THR A 137 6.84 -27.19 -1.31
C THR A 137 6.71 -27.49 -2.79
N CYS A 138 6.56 -26.47 -3.66
CA CYS A 138 6.31 -26.68 -5.10
C CYS A 138 7.34 -26.04 -6.02
N GLY A 139 8.38 -25.39 -5.49
CA GLY A 139 9.42 -24.72 -6.27
C GLY A 139 9.00 -23.41 -6.93
N TYR A 140 7.74 -22.96 -6.74
CA TYR A 140 7.27 -21.70 -7.34
C TYR A 140 8.11 -20.50 -6.87
N THR A 141 8.54 -19.68 -7.82
CA THR A 141 9.33 -18.47 -7.57
C THR A 141 8.68 -17.25 -8.19
N ALA A 142 8.59 -16.16 -7.43
CA ALA A 142 8.06 -14.87 -7.90
C ALA A 142 8.56 -13.71 -7.05
N GLY A 143 8.40 -12.47 -7.52
CA GLY A 143 8.54 -11.31 -6.66
C GLY A 143 7.60 -11.40 -5.46
N ARG A 144 8.09 -11.12 -4.24
CA ARG A 144 7.32 -11.25 -2.99
C ARG A 144 5.97 -10.54 -3.04
N ASP A 145 5.96 -9.29 -3.50
CA ASP A 145 4.75 -8.47 -3.54
C ASP A 145 3.77 -9.00 -4.61
N ARG A 146 4.28 -9.51 -5.74
CA ARG A 146 3.47 -10.17 -6.79
C ARG A 146 2.84 -11.47 -6.28
N ASN A 147 3.62 -12.30 -5.57
CA ASN A 147 3.09 -13.50 -4.93
C ASN A 147 1.98 -13.15 -3.94
N ALA A 148 2.20 -12.18 -3.05
CA ALA A 148 1.20 -11.73 -2.08
C ALA A 148 -0.08 -11.20 -2.75
N ALA A 149 0.05 -10.42 -3.81
CA ALA A 149 -1.11 -9.94 -4.58
C ALA A 149 -1.93 -11.07 -5.18
N ARG A 150 -1.28 -12.11 -5.74
CA ARG A 150 -1.95 -13.31 -6.25
C ARG A 150 -2.66 -14.12 -5.15
N VAL A 151 -2.04 -14.22 -3.96
CA VAL A 151 -2.70 -14.85 -2.79
C VAL A 151 -3.95 -14.07 -2.39
N ILE A 152 -3.86 -12.75 -2.30
CA ILE A 152 -4.97 -11.86 -1.96
C ILE A 152 -6.11 -12.01 -2.97
N LEU A 153 -5.79 -12.06 -4.25
CA LEU A 153 -6.78 -12.28 -5.31
C LEU A 153 -7.45 -13.66 -5.19
N ALA A 154 -6.66 -14.72 -5.04
CA ALA A 154 -7.17 -16.09 -4.90
C ALA A 154 -8.08 -16.27 -3.68
N VAL A 155 -7.77 -15.59 -2.56
CA VAL A 155 -8.63 -15.55 -1.36
C VAL A 155 -9.98 -14.88 -1.70
N ALA A 156 -9.95 -13.75 -2.36
CA ALA A 156 -11.15 -12.98 -2.71
C ALA A 156 -12.05 -13.69 -3.74
N GLU A 157 -11.47 -14.35 -4.75
CA GLU A 157 -12.18 -15.14 -5.77
C GLU A 157 -12.97 -16.27 -5.14
N ARG A 158 -12.40 -16.93 -4.12
CA ARG A 158 -13.03 -18.00 -3.37
C ARG A 158 -14.03 -17.54 -2.30
N GLY A 159 -14.27 -16.25 -2.20
CA GLY A 159 -15.21 -15.67 -1.24
C GLY A 159 -14.70 -15.59 0.19
N HIS A 160 -13.39 -15.75 0.40
CA HIS A 160 -12.74 -15.67 1.70
C HIS A 160 -12.15 -14.28 1.98
N THR A 161 -11.70 -14.04 3.21
CA THR A 161 -11.07 -12.78 3.64
C THR A 161 -9.72 -12.99 4.33
N SER A 162 -9.22 -14.22 4.41
CA SER A 162 -7.94 -14.55 5.03
C SER A 162 -7.18 -15.59 4.22
N ALA A 163 -5.85 -15.48 4.18
CA ALA A 163 -4.98 -16.48 3.61
C ALA A 163 -5.00 -17.83 4.38
N GLU A 164 -5.49 -17.84 5.64
CA GLU A 164 -5.74 -19.05 6.40
C GLU A 164 -6.82 -19.91 5.72
N ASP A 165 -7.88 -19.26 5.24
CA ASP A 165 -9.06 -19.94 4.73
C ASP A 165 -8.78 -20.73 3.44
N VAL A 166 -7.74 -20.35 2.67
CA VAL A 166 -7.36 -21.03 1.42
C VAL A 166 -6.30 -22.13 1.60
N ARG A 167 -5.74 -22.25 2.78
CA ARG A 167 -4.64 -23.17 3.06
C ARG A 167 -4.99 -24.65 2.84
N HIS A 168 -6.24 -25.00 3.02
CA HIS A 168 -6.76 -26.35 2.87
C HIS A 168 -7.43 -26.61 1.51
N LEU A 169 -7.43 -25.61 0.65
CA LEU A 169 -8.04 -25.70 -0.67
C LEU A 169 -7.02 -26.23 -1.68
N GLN A 170 -7.51 -26.94 -2.70
CA GLN A 170 -6.66 -27.33 -3.81
C GLN A 170 -6.15 -26.08 -4.56
N PRO A 171 -4.90 -26.11 -5.07
CA PRO A 171 -4.39 -25.03 -5.90
C PRO A 171 -5.30 -24.81 -7.11
N PRO A 172 -5.33 -23.61 -7.70
CA PRO A 172 -6.11 -23.37 -8.89
C PRO A 172 -5.67 -24.33 -9.99
N SER A 173 -6.62 -25.12 -10.49
CA SER A 173 -6.42 -25.92 -11.68
C SER A 173 -6.43 -24.99 -12.89
N GLY A 174 -5.30 -24.77 -13.50
CA GLY A 174 -5.25 -24.04 -14.75
C GLY A 174 -4.20 -22.92 -14.79
N ASP A 175 -3.66 -22.75 -15.95
CA ASP A 175 -2.58 -21.90 -16.38
C ASP A 175 -2.51 -20.54 -15.70
N VAL A 176 -1.39 -20.32 -15.02
CA VAL A 176 -1.01 -19.00 -14.54
C VAL A 176 -0.67 -18.17 -15.78
N VAL A 177 -1.68 -17.55 -16.40
CA VAL A 177 -1.45 -16.54 -17.42
C VAL A 177 -0.56 -15.47 -16.82
N ASP A 178 0.61 -15.31 -17.38
CA ASP A 178 1.54 -14.23 -17.13
C ASP A 178 0.85 -12.90 -17.52
N ALA A 179 0.16 -12.31 -16.56
CA ALA A 179 -0.27 -10.94 -16.68
C ALA A 179 0.95 -10.05 -16.36
N VAL A 180 1.46 -9.41 -17.37
CA VAL A 180 2.54 -8.42 -17.45
C VAL A 180 2.35 -7.29 -16.43
#